data_9c986881d85c4409efb9acc16fc5d2ee
#
_entry.id   9c986881d85c4409efb9acc16fc5d2ee
#
_cell.length_a   1.000
_cell.length_b   1.000
_cell.length_c   1.000
_cell.angle_alpha   90.00
_cell.angle_beta   90.00
_cell.angle_gamma   90.00
#
_symmetry.space_group_name_H-M   'P 1'
#
loop_
_entity.id
_entity.type
_entity.pdbx_description
1 polymer ?
#
loop_
_entity_poly.entity_id
_entity_poly.type
_entity_poly.pdbx_seq_one_letter_code
_entity_poly.pdbx_strand_id
1 'polypeptide(L)'
;MNKMLFLVLIAFRMNAQDTIVFPKVDLYKRNIVEVSYGTPLGDLADKYESSINSAYYMRTKIARRQFIDFGAELSGIVKGKSVSYKWNNEDIQLSGSKSSFLLGFRYTRFLYQSPNENFHIESNSGIGWKYLHYSKPEGEDFDQKDIKPTLHTIAFSQGVKIMFYGFGVHCNYNYTPYGLFNSKAERNFGASSLNIGLSGSWNF
;
A
#
# COMPACT_ATOMS: atom_id res chain seq x y z
N MET A 1 -12.50 17.13 -3.18
CA MET A 1 -13.01 15.78 -2.85
C MET A 1 -13.66 15.05 -4.05
N ASN A 2 -14.38 15.73 -4.94
CA ASN A 2 -15.13 15.05 -6.01
C ASN A 2 -14.33 14.49 -7.20
N LYS A 3 -13.12 14.99 -7.49
CA LYS A 3 -12.32 14.55 -8.65
C LYS A 3 -11.67 13.16 -8.47
N MET A 4 -11.34 12.79 -7.24
CA MET A 4 -10.70 11.51 -6.93
C MET A 4 -11.70 10.35 -6.93
N LEU A 5 -12.93 10.60 -6.44
CA LEU A 5 -14.03 9.63 -6.51
C LEU A 5 -14.39 9.28 -7.95
N PHE A 6 -14.30 10.26 -8.86
CA PHE A 6 -14.58 10.09 -10.28
C PHE A 6 -13.55 9.21 -10.99
N LEU A 7 -12.26 9.33 -10.65
CA LEU A 7 -11.19 8.46 -11.17
C LEU A 7 -11.33 7.01 -10.72
N VAL A 8 -11.72 6.78 -9.46
CA VAL A 8 -11.99 5.44 -8.94
C VAL A 8 -13.21 4.82 -9.62
N LEU A 9 -14.28 5.59 -9.86
CA LEU A 9 -15.49 5.13 -10.56
C LEU A 9 -15.24 4.83 -12.04
N ILE A 10 -14.37 5.60 -12.71
CA ILE A 10 -13.97 5.32 -14.12
C ILE A 10 -13.17 4.02 -14.19
N ALA A 11 -12.25 3.78 -13.25
CA ALA A 11 -11.49 2.52 -13.17
C ALA A 11 -12.42 1.31 -12.98
N PHE A 12 -13.49 1.44 -12.19
CA PHE A 12 -14.48 0.38 -12.01
C PHE A 12 -15.36 0.17 -13.26
N ARG A 13 -15.76 1.22 -13.98
CA ARG A 13 -16.60 1.09 -15.18
C ARG A 13 -15.89 0.44 -16.37
N MET A 14 -14.59 0.64 -16.54
CA MET A 14 -13.82 -0.01 -17.60
C MET A 14 -13.70 -1.54 -17.43
N ASN A 15 -14.04 -2.07 -16.26
CA ASN A 15 -13.92 -3.50 -15.94
C ASN A 15 -15.25 -4.29 -16.05
N ALA A 16 -16.38 -3.62 -16.27
CA ALA A 16 -17.72 -4.24 -16.13
C ALA A 16 -18.22 -4.99 -17.38
N GLN A 17 -17.46 -5.05 -18.47
CA GLN A 17 -17.94 -5.60 -19.76
C GLN A 17 -17.49 -7.03 -20.06
N ASP A 18 -16.60 -7.62 -19.28
CA ASP A 18 -16.22 -9.02 -19.52
C ASP A 18 -17.12 -9.95 -18.67
N THR A 19 -17.96 -10.72 -19.34
CA THR A 19 -18.73 -11.81 -18.72
C THR A 19 -17.78 -12.72 -17.95
N ILE A 20 -17.99 -12.86 -16.64
CA ILE A 20 -17.18 -13.75 -15.78
C ILE A 20 -17.55 -15.20 -16.16
N VAL A 21 -16.87 -15.75 -17.14
CA VAL A 21 -16.82 -17.19 -17.37
C VAL A 21 -15.76 -17.71 -16.42
N PHE A 22 -16.18 -18.43 -15.35
CA PHE A 22 -15.24 -19.13 -14.48
C PHE A 22 -14.56 -20.24 -15.29
N PRO A 23 -13.31 -20.10 -15.73
CA PRO A 23 -12.60 -21.20 -16.38
C PRO A 23 -12.27 -22.24 -15.30
N LYS A 24 -12.13 -23.51 -15.71
CA LYS A 24 -11.42 -24.51 -14.91
C LYS A 24 -10.14 -23.85 -14.38
N VAL A 25 -10.01 -23.81 -13.06
CA VAL A 25 -8.94 -23.09 -12.36
C VAL A 25 -7.62 -23.80 -12.66
N ASP A 26 -6.96 -23.42 -13.74
CA ASP A 26 -5.52 -23.59 -13.83
C ASP A 26 -4.94 -22.66 -12.78
N LEU A 27 -4.49 -23.23 -11.67
CA LEU A 27 -3.90 -22.53 -10.56
C LEU A 27 -2.52 -21.98 -11.00
N TYR A 28 -2.55 -20.98 -11.86
CA TYR A 28 -1.36 -20.22 -12.21
C TYR A 28 -0.95 -19.42 -10.96
N LYS A 29 0.00 -19.97 -10.22
CA LYS A 29 0.55 -19.32 -9.04
C LYS A 29 1.86 -18.64 -9.39
N ARG A 30 1.96 -17.36 -9.11
CA ARG A 30 3.21 -16.59 -9.20
C ARG A 30 3.52 -15.94 -7.87
N ASN A 31 4.80 -15.91 -7.55
CA ASN A 31 5.33 -15.04 -6.51
C ASN A 31 5.73 -13.70 -7.11
N ILE A 32 5.49 -12.63 -6.38
CA ILE A 32 5.90 -11.28 -6.74
C ILE A 32 6.62 -10.69 -5.55
N VAL A 33 7.83 -10.18 -5.77
CA VAL A 33 8.57 -9.37 -4.81
C VAL A 33 8.69 -7.96 -5.36
N GLU A 34 8.49 -6.98 -4.53
CA GLU A 34 8.62 -5.57 -4.87
C GLU A 34 9.52 -4.88 -3.84
N VAL A 35 10.40 -4.01 -4.31
CA VAL A 35 11.18 -3.10 -3.48
C VAL A 35 10.99 -1.71 -4.02
N SER A 36 10.60 -0.76 -3.18
CA SER A 36 10.29 0.60 -3.62
C SER A 36 10.74 1.67 -2.63
N TYR A 37 10.94 2.85 -3.16
CA TYR A 37 11.09 4.08 -2.41
C TYR A 37 9.74 4.77 -2.34
N GLY A 38 9.29 5.07 -1.11
CA GLY A 38 8.01 5.71 -0.83
C GLY A 38 8.21 7.16 -0.44
N THR A 39 7.51 8.06 -1.12
CA THR A 39 7.48 9.49 -0.84
C THR A 39 6.09 9.87 -0.34
N PRO A 40 5.95 10.35 0.91
CA PRO A 40 4.69 10.89 1.41
C PRO A 40 4.35 12.20 0.68
N LEU A 41 3.06 12.47 0.54
CA LEU A 41 2.52 13.65 -0.15
C LEU A 41 1.58 14.44 0.76
N GLY A 42 1.55 15.76 0.57
CA GLY A 42 0.70 16.66 1.36
C GLY A 42 1.02 16.56 2.85
N ASP A 43 0.00 16.61 3.70
CA ASP A 43 0.13 16.60 5.17
C ASP A 43 0.86 15.35 5.71
N LEU A 44 0.89 14.25 4.95
CA LEU A 44 1.65 13.07 5.33
C LEU A 44 3.17 13.32 5.30
N ALA A 45 3.66 14.23 4.47
CA ALA A 45 5.06 14.62 4.41
C ALA A 45 5.54 15.37 5.68
N ASP A 46 4.59 15.87 6.49
CA ASP A 46 4.90 16.45 7.80
C ASP A 46 5.14 15.38 8.88
N LYS A 47 4.79 14.12 8.62
CA LYS A 47 4.92 13.01 9.57
C LYS A 47 6.18 12.17 9.36
N TYR A 48 6.66 12.05 8.12
CA TYR A 48 7.94 11.44 7.76
C TYR A 48 8.39 11.90 6.36
N GLU A 49 9.69 11.73 6.05
CA GLU A 49 10.23 12.20 4.78
C GLU A 49 10.14 11.13 3.68
N SER A 50 10.48 9.89 4.00
CA SER A 50 10.49 8.80 3.01
C SER A 50 10.48 7.43 3.68
N SER A 51 10.22 6.40 2.88
CA SER A 51 10.28 5.01 3.30
C SER A 51 10.95 4.13 2.25
N ILE A 52 11.56 3.04 2.71
CA ILE A 52 11.96 1.92 1.85
C ILE A 52 10.97 0.80 2.13
N ASN A 53 10.31 0.33 1.09
CA ASN A 53 9.26 -0.68 1.19
C ASN A 53 9.71 -1.97 0.54
N SER A 54 9.42 -3.09 1.17
CA SER A 54 9.61 -4.43 0.64
C SER A 54 8.29 -5.18 0.73
N ALA A 55 7.82 -5.73 -0.37
CA ALA A 55 6.54 -6.42 -0.43
C ALA A 55 6.67 -7.79 -1.07
N TYR A 56 5.85 -8.72 -0.60
CA TYR A 56 5.68 -10.05 -1.16
C TYR A 56 4.21 -10.33 -1.40
N TYR A 57 3.89 -10.78 -2.62
CA TYR A 57 2.53 -11.15 -3.02
C TYR A 57 2.52 -12.52 -3.68
N MET A 58 1.50 -13.30 -3.35
CA MET A 58 1.11 -14.51 -4.06
C MET A 58 0.00 -14.15 -5.04
N ARG A 59 0.24 -14.38 -6.33
CA ARG A 59 -0.70 -14.10 -7.40
C ARG A 59 -1.48 -15.34 -7.80
N THR A 60 -2.79 -15.20 -7.89
CA THR A 60 -3.71 -16.22 -8.40
C THR A 60 -4.48 -15.68 -9.58
N LYS A 61 -4.51 -16.43 -10.70
CA LYS A 61 -5.31 -16.08 -11.88
C LYS A 61 -6.78 -16.33 -11.63
N ILE A 62 -7.62 -15.35 -11.90
CA ILE A 62 -9.09 -15.45 -11.77
C ILE A 62 -9.80 -15.43 -13.11
N ALA A 63 -9.25 -14.76 -14.12
CA ALA A 63 -9.76 -14.73 -15.48
C ALA A 63 -8.63 -14.45 -16.49
N ARG A 64 -8.95 -14.40 -17.79
CA ARG A 64 -7.97 -14.02 -18.82
C ARG A 64 -7.42 -12.63 -18.51
N ARG A 65 -6.09 -12.52 -18.31
CA ARG A 65 -5.36 -11.27 -17.99
C ARG A 65 -5.82 -10.59 -16.67
N GLN A 66 -6.47 -11.33 -15.77
CA GLN A 66 -6.94 -10.81 -14.48
C GLN A 66 -6.48 -11.71 -13.32
N PHE A 67 -6.03 -11.08 -12.25
CA PHE A 67 -5.41 -11.75 -11.12
C PHE A 67 -5.83 -11.12 -9.80
N ILE A 68 -5.78 -11.92 -8.76
CA ILE A 68 -5.78 -11.46 -7.37
C ILE A 68 -4.40 -11.74 -6.79
N ASP A 69 -3.79 -10.71 -6.23
CA ASP A 69 -2.55 -10.80 -5.46
C ASP A 69 -2.91 -10.67 -3.98
N PHE A 70 -2.50 -11.62 -3.15
CA PHE A 70 -2.59 -11.53 -1.68
C PHE A 70 -1.18 -11.42 -1.12
N GLY A 71 -0.94 -10.49 -0.20
CA GLY A 71 0.39 -10.33 0.32
C GLY A 71 0.54 -9.27 1.39
N ALA A 72 1.80 -9.03 1.74
CA ALA A 72 2.21 -8.11 2.77
C ALA A 72 3.32 -7.17 2.28
N GLU A 73 3.34 -5.97 2.84
CA GLU A 73 4.40 -4.97 2.66
C GLU A 73 4.96 -4.56 4.02
N LEU A 74 6.28 -4.53 4.13
CA LEU A 74 7.03 -3.96 5.23
C LEU A 74 7.68 -2.67 4.76
N SER A 75 7.57 -1.61 5.55
CA SER A 75 8.20 -0.33 5.25
C SER A 75 9.09 0.10 6.41
N GLY A 76 10.35 0.39 6.11
CA GLY A 76 11.24 1.10 7.00
C GLY A 76 11.16 2.61 6.72
N ILE A 77 10.83 3.40 7.73
CA ILE A 77 10.80 4.87 7.61
C ILE A 77 12.24 5.37 7.73
N VAL A 78 12.71 6.11 6.72
CA VAL A 78 14.09 6.60 6.70
C VAL A 78 14.28 7.72 7.71
N LYS A 79 13.33 8.66 7.79
CA LYS A 79 13.34 9.74 8.75
C LYS A 79 11.91 10.08 9.17
N GLY A 80 11.58 9.73 10.39
CA GLY A 80 10.30 10.04 11.01
C GLY A 80 10.34 11.41 11.69
N LYS A 81 9.19 12.07 11.77
CA LYS A 81 8.97 13.32 12.47
C LYS A 81 8.04 13.08 13.66
N SER A 82 8.08 13.96 14.66
CA SER A 82 7.18 13.89 15.79
C SER A 82 5.74 14.09 15.37
N VAL A 83 4.82 13.38 16.02
CA VAL A 83 3.40 13.49 15.76
C VAL A 83 2.61 13.60 17.05
N SER A 84 1.53 14.39 17.04
CA SER A 84 0.59 14.43 18.12
C SER A 84 -0.28 13.17 18.13
N TYR A 85 -0.40 12.56 19.30
CA TYR A 85 -1.11 11.31 19.53
C TYR A 85 -1.99 11.44 20.78
N LYS A 86 -3.27 11.13 20.66
CA LYS A 86 -4.22 11.22 21.78
C LYS A 86 -4.11 10.00 22.68
N TRP A 87 -3.79 10.27 23.95
CA TRP A 87 -3.71 9.28 25.03
C TRP A 87 -4.44 9.79 26.27
N ASN A 88 -5.41 9.06 26.76
CA ASN A 88 -6.21 9.40 27.96
C ASN A 88 -6.74 10.86 27.95
N ASN A 89 -7.22 11.36 26.80
CA ASN A 89 -7.64 12.73 26.52
C ASN A 89 -6.52 13.80 26.54
N GLU A 90 -5.28 13.41 26.62
CA GLU A 90 -4.12 14.29 26.51
C GLU A 90 -3.45 14.12 25.15
N ASP A 91 -2.89 15.20 24.62
CA ASP A 91 -2.09 15.18 23.40
C ASP A 91 -0.62 14.97 23.77
N ILE A 92 -0.08 13.79 23.51
CA ILE A 92 1.32 13.46 23.69
C ILE A 92 2.07 13.52 22.36
N GLN A 93 3.34 13.84 22.40
CA GLN A 93 4.23 13.82 21.22
C GLN A 93 4.95 12.48 21.13
N LEU A 94 4.68 11.72 20.06
CA LEU A 94 5.47 10.54 19.72
C LEU A 94 6.65 10.94 18.86
N SER A 95 7.85 10.47 19.20
CA SER A 95 9.07 10.77 18.47
C SER A 95 9.24 9.79 17.30
N GLY A 96 9.10 10.31 16.09
CA GLY A 96 9.46 9.62 14.86
C GLY A 96 8.75 8.31 14.54
N SER A 97 8.20 8.17 13.36
CA SER A 97 7.75 6.88 12.85
C SER A 97 8.95 5.99 12.50
N LYS A 98 8.89 4.69 12.82
CA LYS A 98 9.98 3.74 12.57
C LYS A 98 9.68 2.80 11.42
N SER A 99 8.47 2.24 11.40
CA SER A 99 8.11 1.21 10.42
C SER A 99 6.62 1.17 10.17
N SER A 100 6.24 0.61 9.04
CA SER A 100 4.85 0.24 8.80
C SER A 100 4.74 -1.17 8.22
N PHE A 101 3.58 -1.79 8.46
CA PHE A 101 3.22 -3.09 7.93
C PHE A 101 1.85 -3.01 7.27
N LEU A 102 1.71 -3.59 6.09
CA LEU A 102 0.43 -3.70 5.38
C LEU A 102 0.17 -5.17 5.04
N LEU A 103 -1.05 -5.60 5.26
CA LEU A 103 -1.56 -6.89 4.80
C LEU A 103 -2.79 -6.63 3.93
N GLY A 104 -2.86 -7.23 2.74
CA GLY A 104 -3.98 -6.92 1.87
C GLY A 104 -4.07 -7.74 0.60
N PHE A 105 -5.05 -7.35 -0.21
CA PHE A 105 -5.34 -7.90 -1.51
C PHE A 105 -5.17 -6.84 -2.58
N ARG A 106 -4.80 -7.28 -3.77
CA ARG A 106 -4.63 -6.42 -4.93
C ARG A 106 -5.24 -7.10 -6.15
N TYR A 107 -6.19 -6.45 -6.82
CA TYR A 107 -6.66 -6.85 -8.13
C TYR A 107 -5.68 -6.33 -9.18
N THR A 108 -5.23 -7.20 -10.06
CA THR A 108 -4.28 -6.86 -11.12
C THR A 108 -4.87 -7.27 -12.48
N ARG A 109 -4.74 -6.38 -13.45
CA ARG A 109 -5.14 -6.61 -14.83
C ARG A 109 -4.00 -6.29 -15.78
N PHE A 110 -3.73 -7.17 -16.74
CA PHE A 110 -2.82 -6.86 -17.85
C PHE A 110 -3.53 -5.93 -18.84
N LEU A 111 -3.02 -4.71 -18.95
CA LEU A 111 -3.46 -3.74 -19.95
C LEU A 111 -2.91 -4.11 -21.33
N TYR A 112 -1.68 -4.58 -21.36
CA TYR A 112 -1.00 -5.07 -22.55
C TYR A 112 -0.17 -6.31 -22.21
N GLN A 113 -0.08 -7.25 -23.15
CA GLN A 113 0.80 -8.42 -23.09
C GLN A 113 1.29 -8.73 -24.49
N SER A 114 2.60 -8.84 -24.66
CA SER A 114 3.21 -9.23 -25.94
C SER A 114 2.84 -10.68 -26.32
N PRO A 115 2.86 -11.03 -27.62
CA PRO A 115 2.52 -12.39 -28.06
C PRO A 115 3.39 -13.49 -27.44
N ASN A 116 4.65 -13.20 -27.17
CA ASN A 116 5.61 -14.12 -26.53
C ASN A 116 5.57 -14.06 -24.98
N GLU A 117 4.62 -13.32 -24.39
CA GLU A 117 4.42 -13.16 -22.95
C GLU A 117 5.59 -12.58 -22.15
N ASN A 118 6.68 -12.20 -22.79
CA ASN A 118 7.88 -11.71 -22.12
C ASN A 118 7.76 -10.26 -21.67
N PHE A 119 6.83 -9.49 -22.25
CA PHE A 119 6.56 -8.10 -21.90
C PHE A 119 5.08 -7.90 -21.60
N HIS A 120 4.79 -7.23 -20.51
CA HIS A 120 3.42 -6.82 -20.16
C HIS A 120 3.36 -5.53 -19.35
N ILE A 121 2.24 -4.85 -19.46
CA ILE A 121 1.89 -3.67 -18.66
C ILE A 121 0.69 -4.06 -17.81
N GLU A 122 0.78 -3.86 -16.51
CA GLU A 122 -0.25 -4.17 -15.54
C GLU A 122 -0.82 -2.88 -14.94
N SER A 123 -2.13 -2.86 -14.66
CA SER A 123 -2.70 -1.98 -13.65
C SER A 123 -3.04 -2.79 -12.41
N ASN A 124 -2.90 -2.20 -11.24
CA ASN A 124 -3.27 -2.82 -9.98
C ASN A 124 -4.11 -1.87 -9.14
N SER A 125 -5.06 -2.42 -8.39
CA SER A 125 -5.89 -1.71 -7.41
C SER A 125 -5.96 -2.56 -6.16
N GLY A 126 -5.54 -2.01 -5.03
CA GLY A 126 -5.41 -2.76 -3.78
C GLY A 126 -6.22 -2.17 -2.63
N ILE A 127 -6.54 -3.05 -1.70
CA ILE A 127 -7.09 -2.72 -0.39
C ILE A 127 -6.39 -3.58 0.66
N GLY A 128 -6.09 -2.97 1.81
CA GLY A 128 -5.43 -3.69 2.89
C GLY A 128 -5.58 -2.98 4.22
N TRP A 129 -5.03 -3.62 5.25
CA TRP A 129 -4.93 -3.06 6.58
C TRP A 129 -3.48 -2.66 6.84
N LYS A 130 -3.26 -1.40 7.19
CA LYS A 130 -1.94 -0.83 7.42
C LYS A 130 -1.76 -0.41 8.86
N TYR A 131 -0.61 -0.78 9.41
CA TYR A 131 -0.11 -0.35 10.71
C TYR A 131 1.08 0.57 10.50
N LEU A 132 1.14 1.64 11.30
CA LEU A 132 2.27 2.56 11.37
C LEU A 132 2.73 2.63 12.81
N HIS A 133 4.00 2.28 13.04
CA HIS A 133 4.61 2.22 14.36
C HIS A 133 5.51 3.43 14.61
N TYR A 134 5.35 4.05 15.78
CA TYR A 134 6.14 5.17 16.27
C TYR A 134 7.04 4.76 17.43
N SER A 135 8.09 5.55 17.69
CA SER A 135 8.83 5.50 18.94
C SER A 135 7.98 6.02 20.08
N LYS A 136 8.14 5.45 21.26
CA LYS A 136 7.54 5.98 22.48
C LYS A 136 8.12 7.37 22.78
N PRO A 137 7.38 8.21 23.52
CA PRO A 137 7.92 9.49 24.00
C PRO A 137 9.20 9.25 24.82
N GLU A 138 10.14 10.17 24.72
CA GLU A 138 11.31 10.22 25.60
C GLU A 138 10.92 11.05 26.84
N GLY A 139 10.96 10.46 28.05
CA GLY A 139 10.68 11.13 29.32
C GLY A 139 10.44 10.14 30.45
N GLU A 140 10.93 10.44 31.66
CA GLU A 140 10.87 9.55 32.82
C GLU A 140 9.47 9.44 33.45
N ASP A 141 8.55 10.39 33.18
CA ASP A 141 7.26 10.52 33.88
C ASP A 141 6.09 9.75 33.24
N PHE A 142 6.29 9.11 32.10
CA PHE A 142 5.23 8.29 31.50
C PHE A 142 5.40 6.84 31.93
N ASP A 143 4.37 6.25 32.55
CA ASP A 143 4.29 4.80 32.70
C ASP A 143 4.21 4.16 31.31
N GLN A 144 5.39 3.92 30.73
CA GLN A 144 5.61 3.58 29.30
C GLN A 144 4.97 2.25 28.90
N LYS A 145 4.43 1.48 29.86
CA LYS A 145 3.86 0.14 29.59
C LYS A 145 2.53 0.22 28.84
N ASP A 146 1.74 1.26 29.04
CA ASP A 146 0.37 1.33 28.51
C ASP A 146 0.24 2.06 27.17
N ILE A 147 1.24 2.85 26.76
CA ILE A 147 1.21 3.55 25.47
C ILE A 147 1.55 2.58 24.33
N LYS A 148 0.56 2.30 23.47
CA LYS A 148 0.75 1.53 22.23
C LYS A 148 0.98 2.50 21.06
N PRO A 149 2.21 2.85 20.70
CA PRO A 149 2.51 3.87 19.69
C PRO A 149 2.28 3.36 18.27
N THR A 150 1.08 2.85 18.00
CA THR A 150 0.71 2.26 16.72
C THR A 150 -0.59 2.86 16.22
N LEU A 151 -0.55 3.40 15.01
CA LEU A 151 -1.73 3.82 14.26
C LEU A 151 -2.08 2.75 13.23
N HIS A 152 -3.38 2.53 13.01
CA HIS A 152 -3.85 1.58 12.01
C HIS A 152 -4.95 2.20 11.15
N THR A 153 -5.05 1.77 9.91
CA THR A 153 -6.02 2.27 8.94
C THR A 153 -6.27 1.27 7.83
N ILE A 154 -7.34 1.49 7.08
CA ILE A 154 -7.53 0.85 5.79
C ILE A 154 -6.64 1.57 4.78
N ALA A 155 -5.88 0.81 4.00
CA ALA A 155 -5.05 1.32 2.92
C ALA A 155 -5.69 1.00 1.57
N PHE A 156 -5.66 1.96 0.66
CA PHE A 156 -6.05 1.79 -0.72
C PHE A 156 -4.83 2.07 -1.60
N SER A 157 -4.66 1.29 -2.67
CA SER A 157 -3.58 1.52 -3.63
C SER A 157 -4.08 1.46 -5.05
N GLN A 158 -3.46 2.25 -5.92
CA GLN A 158 -3.65 2.21 -7.36
C GLN A 158 -2.31 2.40 -8.04
N GLY A 159 -1.98 1.53 -9.00
CA GLY A 159 -0.68 1.63 -9.64
C GLY A 159 -0.61 1.00 -11.03
N VAL A 160 0.56 1.18 -11.61
CA VAL A 160 0.96 0.62 -12.90
C VAL A 160 2.31 -0.06 -12.73
N LYS A 161 2.48 -1.17 -13.45
CA LYS A 161 3.72 -1.93 -13.48
C LYS A 161 4.05 -2.29 -14.93
N ILE A 162 5.32 -2.17 -15.28
CA ILE A 162 5.88 -2.57 -16.58
C ILE A 162 6.87 -3.68 -16.32
N MET A 163 6.61 -4.86 -16.89
CA MET A 163 7.39 -6.08 -16.66
C MET A 163 8.00 -6.58 -17.96
N PHE A 164 9.27 -7.04 -17.86
CA PHE A 164 10.02 -7.65 -18.92
C PHE A 164 10.79 -8.84 -18.38
N TYR A 165 10.53 -10.06 -18.92
CA TYR A 165 11.11 -11.33 -18.45
C TYR A 165 11.02 -11.57 -16.93
N GLY A 166 9.90 -11.19 -16.33
CA GLY A 166 9.69 -11.36 -14.89
C GLY A 166 10.31 -10.26 -13.99
N PHE A 167 11.01 -9.29 -14.57
CA PHE A 167 11.53 -8.11 -13.87
C PHE A 167 10.86 -6.85 -14.39
N GLY A 168 10.76 -5.82 -13.56
CA GLY A 168 10.14 -4.59 -14.00
C GLY A 168 10.19 -3.45 -13.01
N VAL A 169 9.51 -2.39 -13.38
CA VAL A 169 9.34 -1.19 -12.57
C VAL A 169 7.87 -0.97 -12.26
N HIS A 170 7.59 -0.40 -11.10
CA HIS A 170 6.25 -0.05 -10.71
C HIS A 170 6.16 1.35 -10.12
N CYS A 171 4.97 1.94 -10.24
CA CYS A 171 4.59 3.19 -9.61
C CYS A 171 3.21 2.99 -8.98
N ASN A 172 3.11 3.13 -7.65
CA ASN A 172 1.87 2.96 -6.89
C ASN A 172 1.56 4.22 -6.11
N TYR A 173 0.37 4.75 -6.27
CA TYR A 173 -0.22 5.74 -5.39
C TYR A 173 -0.95 5.03 -4.26
N ASN A 174 -0.68 5.41 -3.01
CA ASN A 174 -1.32 4.84 -1.83
C ASN A 174 -2.11 5.92 -1.10
N TYR A 175 -3.27 5.54 -0.59
CA TYR A 175 -4.13 6.35 0.24
C TYR A 175 -4.39 5.62 1.57
N THR A 176 -3.89 6.19 2.67
CA THR A 176 -3.90 5.59 4.01
C THR A 176 -4.46 6.58 5.03
N PRO A 177 -5.79 6.76 5.10
CA PRO A 177 -6.43 7.82 5.88
C PRO A 177 -6.42 7.53 7.39
N TYR A 178 -5.27 7.66 8.04
CA TYR A 178 -5.11 7.40 9.48
C TYR A 178 -6.06 8.25 10.32
N GLY A 179 -6.23 9.53 10.00
CA GLY A 179 -7.09 10.44 10.75
C GLY A 179 -8.59 10.13 10.64
N LEU A 180 -9.03 9.30 9.66
CA LEU A 180 -10.43 8.90 9.53
C LEU A 180 -10.76 7.63 10.33
N PHE A 181 -9.81 6.68 10.41
CA PHE A 181 -10.02 5.35 10.99
C PHE A 181 -9.35 5.15 12.34
N ASN A 182 -8.59 6.14 12.82
CA ASN A 182 -7.92 6.05 14.11
C ASN A 182 -8.19 7.32 14.94
N SER A 183 -8.94 7.17 16.03
CA SER A 183 -9.27 8.27 16.94
C SER A 183 -8.07 8.87 17.67
N LYS A 184 -6.93 8.17 17.68
CA LYS A 184 -5.67 8.60 18.29
C LYS A 184 -4.82 9.47 17.35
N ALA A 185 -5.14 9.52 16.06
CA ALA A 185 -4.48 10.36 15.08
C ALA A 185 -5.23 11.69 14.89
N GLU A 186 -4.50 12.75 14.57
CA GLU A 186 -5.10 14.01 14.14
C GLU A 186 -5.93 13.83 12.87
N ARG A 187 -7.01 14.60 12.69
CA ARG A 187 -7.88 14.52 11.49
C ARG A 187 -7.11 14.81 10.19
N ASN A 188 -6.16 15.72 10.25
CA ASN A 188 -5.31 16.15 9.14
C ASN A 188 -3.98 15.41 9.10
N PHE A 189 -3.91 14.18 9.63
CA PHE A 189 -2.68 13.37 9.65
C PHE A 189 -2.03 13.22 8.27
N GLY A 190 -2.81 13.36 7.22
CA GLY A 190 -2.39 13.08 5.85
C GLY A 190 -2.63 11.62 5.47
N ALA A 191 -2.69 11.35 4.18
CA ALA A 191 -3.11 10.04 3.72
C ALA A 191 -2.39 9.55 2.46
N SER A 192 -1.73 10.41 1.73
CA SER A 192 -1.26 10.12 0.37
C SER A 192 0.24 9.86 0.32
N SER A 193 0.64 8.83 -0.43
CA SER A 193 2.05 8.57 -0.75
C SER A 193 2.21 8.00 -2.16
N LEU A 194 3.39 8.17 -2.73
CA LEU A 194 3.78 7.62 -4.01
C LEU A 194 4.96 6.66 -3.80
N ASN A 195 4.83 5.41 -4.28
CA ASN A 195 5.89 4.42 -4.24
C ASN A 195 6.38 4.14 -5.67
N ILE A 196 7.68 4.24 -5.88
CA ILE A 196 8.33 3.90 -7.15
C ILE A 196 9.40 2.87 -6.87
N GLY A 197 9.45 1.78 -7.66
CA GLY A 197 10.37 0.70 -7.35
C GLY A 197 10.51 -0.35 -8.42
N LEU A 198 11.18 -1.43 -8.02
CA LEU A 198 11.47 -2.60 -8.82
C LEU A 198 10.55 -3.76 -8.42
N SER A 199 10.21 -4.59 -9.40
CA SER A 199 9.42 -5.79 -9.20
C SER A 199 10.11 -6.99 -9.82
N GLY A 200 10.05 -8.13 -9.13
CA GLY A 200 10.42 -9.43 -9.65
C GLY A 200 9.25 -10.40 -9.55
N SER A 201 9.07 -11.27 -10.54
CA SER A 201 8.06 -12.32 -10.51
C SER A 201 8.59 -13.65 -11.04
N TRP A 202 8.21 -14.75 -10.39
CA TRP A 202 8.57 -16.11 -10.81
C TRP A 202 7.42 -17.08 -10.54
N ASN A 203 7.39 -18.17 -11.30
CA ASN A 203 6.45 -19.26 -11.11
C ASN A 203 6.95 -20.22 -10.01
N PHE A 204 6.02 -20.90 -9.35
CA PHE A 204 6.32 -22.12 -8.60
C PHE A 204 6.46 -23.29 -9.54
#